data_ffeb73c7217e8666f6262752828654d2
#
_entry.id   ffeb73c7217e8666f6262752828654d2
#
_cell.length_a   1.000
_cell.length_b   1.000
_cell.length_c   1.000
_cell.angle_alpha   90.00
_cell.angle_beta   90.00
_cell.angle_gamma   90.00
#
_symmetry.space_group_name_H-M   'P 1'
#
loop_
_entity.id
_entity.type
_entity.pdbx_description
1 polymer ?
#
loop_
_entity_poly.entity_id
_entity_poly.type
_entity_poly.pdbx_seq_one_letter_code
_entity_poly.pdbx_strand_id
1 'polypeptide(L)'
;PGIPALVLVRECTQVCCPPVRFSILQGAIPQDMKLLEANREATLELYAKLTREALGEPLIVMPESALPDLANNLVPYLGRLYNEASARGSALVLGLVRASDDGSNYFNSVAALGAEGVGWYDKHHLVPFAEFFPVPKFVRRWLRLMSLPYSDFTPGPAVQPPLKAAGLSLAAGVCYEDAYGSTLARALPRADALVNVTNDAWFGHSTARYQHFQIARMRAIEAGRFLVRAANDGVSAVIGPRGEVVARAPEYTATVLRA
;
A
#
# COMPACT_ATOMS: atom_id res chain seq x y z
N PRO A 1 10.20 47.98 15.32
CA PRO A 1 9.51 47.72 14.08
C PRO A 1 10.08 46.43 13.49
N GLY A 2 9.33 45.31 13.70
CA GLY A 2 9.69 44.00 13.16
C GLY A 2 9.41 43.99 11.67
N ILE A 3 10.40 43.62 10.87
CA ILE A 3 10.23 43.32 9.45
C ILE A 3 9.43 42.03 9.38
N PRO A 4 8.24 41.99 8.75
CA PRO A 4 7.56 40.76 8.52
C PRO A 4 8.42 39.91 7.57
N ALA A 5 8.88 38.74 8.03
CA ALA A 5 9.52 37.77 7.17
C ALA A 5 8.47 37.32 6.15
N LEU A 6 8.51 37.85 4.94
CA LEU A 6 7.74 37.38 3.82
C LEU A 6 8.32 36.03 3.44
N VAL A 7 7.74 34.95 3.96
CA VAL A 7 8.05 33.62 3.52
C VAL A 7 7.45 33.48 2.11
N LEU A 8 8.28 33.71 1.11
CA LEU A 8 7.99 33.39 -0.27
C LEU A 8 7.96 31.84 -0.36
N VAL A 9 6.80 31.27 -0.12
CA VAL A 9 6.54 29.88 -0.48
C VAL A 9 6.53 29.84 -2.01
N ARG A 10 7.68 29.54 -2.61
CA ARG A 10 7.72 29.17 -4.02
C ARG A 10 6.93 27.87 -4.17
N GLU A 11 5.85 27.92 -4.92
CA GLU A 11 5.19 26.71 -5.37
C GLU A 11 6.15 25.94 -6.28
N CYS A 12 6.79 24.91 -5.72
CA CYS A 12 7.74 24.07 -6.46
C CYS A 12 7.07 22.92 -7.21
N THR A 13 5.75 22.85 -7.19
CA THR A 13 5.00 21.76 -7.79
C THR A 13 4.11 22.27 -8.92
N GLN A 14 4.53 22.02 -10.16
CA GLN A 14 3.64 22.12 -11.32
C GLN A 14 3.08 20.73 -11.64
N VAL A 15 1.75 20.62 -11.70
CA VAL A 15 1.09 19.44 -12.28
C VAL A 15 1.35 19.49 -13.78
N CYS A 16 2.28 18.67 -14.27
CA CYS A 16 2.74 18.70 -15.66
C CYS A 16 2.04 17.68 -16.57
N CYS A 17 1.20 16.81 -16.02
CA CYS A 17 0.58 15.71 -16.75
C CYS A 17 -0.95 15.79 -16.65
N PRO A 18 -1.67 15.24 -17.66
CA PRO A 18 -3.12 15.14 -17.57
C PRO A 18 -3.51 14.28 -16.35
N PRO A 19 -4.65 14.56 -15.70
CA PRO A 19 -5.10 13.80 -14.55
C PRO A 19 -5.37 12.34 -14.95
N VAL A 20 -4.92 11.41 -14.12
CA VAL A 20 -5.19 9.99 -14.28
C VAL A 20 -6.26 9.60 -13.27
N ARG A 21 -7.38 9.08 -13.77
CA ARG A 21 -8.44 8.53 -12.92
C ARG A 21 -8.00 7.21 -12.30
N PHE A 22 -8.44 6.95 -11.09
CA PHE A 22 -8.17 5.70 -10.41
C PHE A 22 -9.21 5.39 -9.34
N SER A 23 -9.19 4.15 -8.88
CA SER A 23 -10.03 3.68 -7.78
C SER A 23 -9.19 3.10 -6.66
N ILE A 24 -9.58 3.40 -5.42
CA ILE A 24 -9.07 2.75 -4.22
C ILE A 24 -10.13 1.79 -3.70
N LEU A 25 -9.77 0.53 -3.50
CA LEU A 25 -10.64 -0.47 -2.92
C LEU A 25 -10.40 -0.54 -1.41
N GLN A 26 -11.44 -0.39 -0.62
CA GLN A 26 -11.41 -0.53 0.83
C GLN A 26 -12.28 -1.73 1.23
N GLY A 27 -11.68 -2.76 1.84
CA GLY A 27 -12.39 -3.98 2.23
C GLY A 27 -13.11 -3.87 3.56
N ALA A 28 -12.63 -2.99 4.45
CA ALA A 28 -13.13 -2.82 5.82
C ALA A 28 -13.22 -4.14 6.60
N ILE A 29 -12.24 -5.02 6.41
CA ILE A 29 -12.21 -6.34 7.05
C ILE A 29 -11.60 -6.19 8.44
N PRO A 30 -12.32 -6.60 9.52
CA PRO A 30 -11.80 -6.58 10.88
C PRO A 30 -10.52 -7.42 11.01
N GLN A 31 -9.57 -6.96 11.84
CA GLN A 31 -8.25 -7.59 11.95
C GLN A 31 -8.31 -9.02 12.47
N ASP A 32 -9.20 -9.31 13.42
CA ASP A 32 -9.43 -10.63 13.98
C ASP A 32 -10.06 -11.62 13.00
N MET A 33 -10.75 -11.11 11.98
CA MET A 33 -11.39 -11.92 10.93
C MET A 33 -10.50 -12.15 9.70
N LYS A 34 -9.48 -11.29 9.51
CA LYS A 34 -8.72 -11.21 8.25
C LYS A 34 -7.94 -12.49 7.91
N LEU A 35 -7.43 -13.18 8.91
CA LEU A 35 -6.59 -14.38 8.74
C LEU A 35 -7.31 -15.69 9.05
N LEU A 36 -8.61 -15.64 9.37
CA LEU A 36 -9.38 -16.85 9.61
C LEU A 36 -9.64 -17.57 8.28
N GLU A 37 -9.29 -18.85 8.20
CA GLU A 37 -9.53 -19.68 7.03
C GLU A 37 -11.01 -19.70 6.61
N ALA A 38 -11.92 -19.66 7.60
CA ALA A 38 -13.36 -19.57 7.35
C ALA A 38 -13.80 -18.32 6.56
N ASN A 39 -13.02 -17.24 6.61
CA ASN A 39 -13.32 -15.98 5.91
C ASN A 39 -12.54 -15.81 4.61
N ARG A 40 -11.69 -16.78 4.27
CA ARG A 40 -10.79 -16.69 3.10
C ARG A 40 -11.59 -16.48 1.82
N GLU A 41 -12.56 -17.34 1.55
CA GLU A 41 -13.36 -17.25 0.32
C GLU A 41 -14.18 -15.96 0.26
N ALA A 42 -14.83 -15.59 1.37
CA ALA A 42 -15.61 -14.35 1.44
C ALA A 42 -14.76 -13.10 1.18
N THR A 43 -13.50 -13.09 1.66
CA THR A 43 -12.55 -12.00 1.40
C THR A 43 -12.16 -11.94 -0.07
N LEU A 44 -11.86 -13.08 -0.68
CA LEU A 44 -11.54 -13.17 -2.11
C LEU A 44 -12.72 -12.70 -2.98
N GLU A 45 -13.93 -13.12 -2.66
CA GLU A 45 -15.15 -12.69 -3.36
C GLU A 45 -15.40 -11.19 -3.20
N LEU A 46 -15.21 -10.64 -1.99
CA LEU A 46 -15.36 -9.20 -1.75
C LEU A 46 -14.41 -8.40 -2.65
N TYR A 47 -13.11 -8.73 -2.66
CA TYR A 47 -12.16 -7.99 -3.49
C TYR A 47 -12.39 -8.22 -4.99
N ALA A 48 -12.83 -9.40 -5.41
CA ALA A 48 -13.24 -9.62 -6.80
C ALA A 48 -14.44 -8.73 -7.18
N LYS A 49 -15.45 -8.62 -6.31
CA LYS A 49 -16.62 -7.75 -6.51
C LYS A 49 -16.20 -6.28 -6.61
N LEU A 50 -15.42 -5.77 -5.62
CA LEU A 50 -14.95 -4.39 -5.62
C LEU A 50 -14.09 -4.08 -6.85
N THR A 51 -13.26 -5.04 -7.28
CA THR A 51 -12.46 -4.89 -8.51
C THR A 51 -13.36 -4.74 -9.72
N ARG A 52 -14.36 -5.61 -9.89
CA ARG A 52 -15.32 -5.52 -11.02
C ARG A 52 -16.10 -4.22 -11.02
N GLU A 53 -16.44 -3.68 -9.84
CA GLU A 53 -17.08 -2.38 -9.72
C GLU A 53 -16.17 -1.24 -10.17
N ALA A 54 -14.85 -1.38 -10.02
CA ALA A 54 -13.84 -0.39 -10.39
C ALA A 54 -13.32 -0.53 -11.84
N LEU A 55 -13.71 -1.58 -12.57
CA LEU A 55 -13.21 -1.83 -13.93
C LEU A 55 -13.49 -0.65 -14.87
N GLY A 56 -12.49 -0.33 -15.70
CA GLY A 56 -12.53 0.83 -16.61
C GLY A 56 -11.83 2.07 -16.02
N GLU A 57 -11.51 2.08 -14.72
CA GLU A 57 -10.54 3.05 -14.21
C GLU A 57 -9.13 2.58 -14.55
N PRO A 58 -8.24 3.45 -15.07
CA PRO A 58 -6.90 3.07 -15.49
C PRO A 58 -6.06 2.39 -14.39
N LEU A 59 -6.23 2.81 -13.13
CA LEU A 59 -5.50 2.28 -11.99
C LEU A 59 -6.46 1.90 -10.86
N ILE A 60 -6.32 0.68 -10.35
CA ILE A 60 -7.09 0.17 -9.21
C ILE A 60 -6.10 -0.21 -8.10
N VAL A 61 -6.26 0.39 -6.90
CA VAL A 61 -5.35 0.20 -5.77
C VAL A 61 -6.06 -0.51 -4.62
N MET A 62 -5.46 -1.60 -4.13
CA MET A 62 -5.93 -2.37 -2.97
C MET A 62 -5.01 -2.15 -1.77
N PRO A 63 -5.51 -2.30 -0.53
CA PRO A 63 -4.73 -2.09 0.68
C PRO A 63 -3.67 -3.16 0.94
N GLU A 64 -2.91 -2.98 2.02
CA GLU A 64 -1.91 -3.93 2.52
C GLU A 64 -2.56 -5.26 2.89
N SER A 65 -1.89 -6.35 2.45
CA SER A 65 -2.36 -7.73 2.69
C SER A 65 -3.86 -7.86 2.39
N ALA A 66 -4.30 -7.34 1.26
CA ALA A 66 -5.71 -7.31 0.88
C ALA A 66 -6.31 -8.72 0.79
N LEU A 67 -5.51 -9.68 0.35
CA LEU A 67 -5.92 -11.06 0.19
C LEU A 67 -5.35 -11.95 1.30
N PRO A 68 -6.13 -12.92 1.81
CA PRO A 68 -5.81 -13.66 3.03
C PRO A 68 -4.91 -14.88 2.81
N ASP A 69 -4.02 -14.84 1.82
CA ASP A 69 -3.10 -15.94 1.49
C ASP A 69 -1.84 -15.38 0.83
N LEU A 70 -0.82 -16.24 0.70
CA LEU A 70 0.38 -15.91 -0.05
C LEU A 70 0.06 -15.69 -1.54
N ALA A 71 0.68 -14.69 -2.14
CA ALA A 71 0.55 -14.46 -3.58
C ALA A 71 0.87 -15.71 -4.42
N ASN A 72 1.85 -16.51 -3.96
CA ASN A 72 2.26 -17.77 -4.57
C ASN A 72 1.11 -18.78 -4.67
N ASN A 73 0.21 -18.82 -3.67
CA ASN A 73 -0.97 -19.70 -3.65
C ASN A 73 -2.15 -19.12 -4.44
N LEU A 74 -2.13 -17.80 -4.66
CA LEU A 74 -3.23 -17.07 -5.31
C LEU A 74 -3.00 -16.83 -6.81
N VAL A 75 -1.98 -17.41 -7.42
CA VAL A 75 -1.65 -17.20 -8.85
C VAL A 75 -2.87 -17.38 -9.77
N PRO A 76 -3.71 -18.43 -9.65
CA PRO A 76 -4.89 -18.55 -10.50
C PRO A 76 -5.94 -17.46 -10.25
N TYR A 77 -6.10 -17.02 -9.01
CA TYR A 77 -7.03 -15.95 -8.65
C TYR A 77 -6.53 -14.59 -9.18
N LEU A 78 -5.27 -14.25 -8.94
CA LEU A 78 -4.63 -13.04 -9.42
C LEU A 78 -4.62 -12.97 -10.95
N GLY A 79 -4.39 -14.11 -11.62
CA GLY A 79 -4.45 -14.22 -13.08
C GLY A 79 -5.84 -13.90 -13.63
N ARG A 80 -6.92 -14.40 -12.99
CA ARG A 80 -8.29 -14.05 -13.38
C ARG A 80 -8.57 -12.55 -13.18
N LEU A 81 -8.22 -11.98 -12.00
CA LEU A 81 -8.41 -10.55 -11.75
C LEU A 81 -7.64 -9.69 -12.75
N TYR A 82 -6.39 -10.06 -13.02
CA TYR A 82 -5.55 -9.35 -14.00
C TYR A 82 -6.17 -9.40 -15.40
N ASN A 83 -6.65 -10.55 -15.84
CA ASN A 83 -7.28 -10.68 -17.17
C ASN A 83 -8.57 -9.86 -17.27
N GLU A 84 -9.41 -9.88 -16.22
CA GLU A 84 -10.63 -9.04 -16.16
C GLU A 84 -10.28 -7.55 -16.20
N ALA A 85 -9.27 -7.11 -15.43
CA ALA A 85 -8.82 -5.73 -15.37
C ALA A 85 -8.17 -5.28 -16.70
N SER A 86 -7.23 -6.06 -17.23
CA SER A 86 -6.52 -5.77 -18.47
C SER A 86 -7.47 -5.66 -19.67
N ALA A 87 -8.49 -6.52 -19.75
CA ALA A 87 -9.52 -6.46 -20.79
C ALA A 87 -10.32 -5.14 -20.78
N ARG A 88 -10.29 -4.39 -19.69
CA ARG A 88 -10.92 -3.07 -19.52
C ARG A 88 -9.92 -1.92 -19.44
N GLY A 89 -8.64 -2.18 -19.74
CA GLY A 89 -7.57 -1.17 -19.71
C GLY A 89 -7.18 -0.74 -18.29
N SER A 90 -7.46 -1.55 -17.26
CA SER A 90 -7.13 -1.27 -15.87
C SER A 90 -5.86 -2.00 -15.44
N ALA A 91 -4.99 -1.32 -14.72
CA ALA A 91 -3.87 -1.91 -13.99
C ALA A 91 -4.22 -2.06 -12.51
N LEU A 92 -3.67 -3.07 -11.85
CA LEU A 92 -3.88 -3.35 -10.43
C LEU A 92 -2.59 -3.06 -9.64
N VAL A 93 -2.73 -2.37 -8.50
CA VAL A 93 -1.67 -2.23 -7.49
C VAL A 93 -2.24 -2.76 -6.17
N LEU A 94 -1.61 -3.76 -5.58
CA LEU A 94 -2.18 -4.44 -4.42
C LEU A 94 -1.13 -4.88 -3.41
N GLY A 95 -1.43 -4.70 -2.11
CA GLY A 95 -0.62 -5.20 -1.01
C GLY A 95 -0.85 -6.70 -0.81
N LEU A 96 0.23 -7.48 -0.81
CA LEU A 96 0.22 -8.93 -0.69
C LEU A 96 1.38 -9.42 0.18
N VAL A 97 1.21 -10.57 0.79
CA VAL A 97 2.34 -11.34 1.32
C VAL A 97 2.79 -12.33 0.24
N ARG A 98 4.10 -12.40 -0.01
CA ARG A 98 4.68 -13.38 -0.92
C ARG A 98 5.84 -14.15 -0.29
N ALA A 99 6.06 -15.36 -0.72
CA ALA A 99 7.26 -16.13 -0.41
C ALA A 99 8.31 -15.95 -1.53
N SER A 100 9.60 -16.08 -1.17
CA SER A 100 10.67 -16.27 -2.15
C SER A 100 10.47 -17.58 -2.93
N ASP A 101 11.12 -17.71 -4.08
CA ASP A 101 10.97 -18.89 -4.94
C ASP A 101 11.38 -20.20 -4.23
N ASP A 102 12.34 -20.14 -3.32
CA ASP A 102 12.78 -21.25 -2.48
C ASP A 102 11.94 -21.46 -1.21
N GLY A 103 10.94 -20.61 -0.98
CA GLY A 103 10.07 -20.65 0.21
C GLY A 103 10.74 -20.28 1.52
N SER A 104 12.01 -19.83 1.49
CA SER A 104 12.80 -19.58 2.72
C SER A 104 12.50 -18.23 3.37
N ASN A 105 11.98 -17.27 2.60
CA ASN A 105 11.72 -15.90 3.03
C ASN A 105 10.29 -15.48 2.70
N TYR A 106 9.73 -14.64 3.56
CA TYR A 106 8.41 -14.02 3.36
C TYR A 106 8.55 -12.51 3.32
N PHE A 107 7.86 -11.88 2.38
CA PHE A 107 7.89 -10.44 2.18
C PHE A 107 6.48 -9.87 2.27
N ASN A 108 6.34 -8.76 2.98
CA ASN A 108 5.17 -7.90 2.89
C ASN A 108 5.39 -6.98 1.67
N SER A 109 4.57 -7.10 0.64
CA SER A 109 4.90 -6.56 -0.68
C SER A 109 3.75 -5.78 -1.30
N VAL A 110 4.08 -4.93 -2.26
CA VAL A 110 3.14 -4.35 -3.21
C VAL A 110 3.41 -4.94 -4.58
N ALA A 111 2.39 -5.51 -5.19
CA ALA A 111 2.43 -5.95 -6.58
C ALA A 111 1.80 -4.89 -7.49
N ALA A 112 2.40 -4.66 -8.65
CA ALA A 112 1.78 -3.96 -9.77
C ALA A 112 1.57 -4.95 -10.91
N LEU A 113 0.33 -5.04 -11.39
CA LEU A 113 -0.07 -5.92 -12.49
C LEU A 113 -0.70 -5.04 -13.58
N GLY A 114 -0.03 -4.88 -14.69
CA GLY A 114 -0.48 -3.99 -15.77
C GLY A 114 0.11 -4.37 -17.12
N ALA A 115 -0.15 -3.56 -18.12
CA ALA A 115 0.40 -3.73 -19.47
C ALA A 115 1.93 -3.70 -19.48
N GLU A 116 2.53 -3.04 -18.50
CA GLU A 116 3.98 -2.94 -18.30
C GLU A 116 4.59 -4.23 -17.70
N GLY A 117 3.76 -5.22 -17.40
CA GLY A 117 4.14 -6.48 -16.77
C GLY A 117 3.85 -6.54 -15.28
N VAL A 118 4.57 -7.40 -14.58
CA VAL A 118 4.47 -7.60 -13.13
C VAL A 118 5.65 -6.93 -12.44
N GLY A 119 5.36 -5.98 -11.55
CA GLY A 119 6.36 -5.33 -10.71
C GLY A 119 6.14 -5.65 -9.22
N TRP A 120 7.22 -5.70 -8.45
CA TRP A 120 7.19 -5.93 -7.01
C TRP A 120 7.96 -4.85 -6.28
N TYR A 121 7.41 -4.43 -5.14
CA TYR A 121 8.10 -3.67 -4.11
C TYR A 121 7.97 -4.44 -2.80
N ASP A 122 9.08 -4.77 -2.16
CA ASP A 122 9.10 -5.47 -0.87
C ASP A 122 9.37 -4.47 0.25
N LYS A 123 8.55 -4.49 1.28
CA LYS A 123 8.67 -3.63 2.45
C LYS A 123 10.08 -3.71 3.03
N HIS A 124 10.75 -2.55 3.10
CA HIS A 124 12.11 -2.46 3.63
C HIS A 124 12.13 -2.21 5.14
N HIS A 125 11.31 -1.28 5.62
CA HIS A 125 11.22 -0.94 7.03
C HIS A 125 10.11 -1.75 7.70
N LEU A 126 10.51 -2.85 8.32
CA LEU A 126 9.60 -3.74 9.05
C LEU A 126 9.28 -3.16 10.44
N VAL A 127 8.07 -3.44 10.93
CA VAL A 127 7.63 -3.05 12.27
C VAL A 127 8.24 -3.99 13.30
N PRO A 128 9.08 -3.48 14.23
CA PRO A 128 9.65 -4.30 15.30
C PRO A 128 8.56 -4.96 16.14
N PHE A 129 8.77 -6.21 16.54
CA PHE A 129 7.89 -7.05 17.36
C PHE A 129 6.56 -7.44 16.72
N ALA A 130 6.19 -6.87 15.57
CA ALA A 130 5.00 -7.24 14.81
C ALA A 130 5.35 -8.02 13.54
N GLU A 131 6.35 -7.56 12.79
CA GLU A 131 6.79 -8.17 11.54
C GLU A 131 8.14 -8.89 11.67
N PHE A 132 8.93 -8.51 12.64
CA PHE A 132 10.16 -9.22 12.98
C PHE A 132 10.53 -9.02 14.46
N PHE A 133 11.31 -9.96 15.01
CA PHE A 133 11.87 -9.80 16.35
C PHE A 133 13.34 -9.36 16.24
N PRO A 134 13.69 -8.21 16.84
CA PRO A 134 15.05 -7.68 16.82
C PRO A 134 15.96 -8.42 17.82
N VAL A 135 16.08 -9.75 17.65
CA VAL A 135 16.87 -10.63 18.50
C VAL A 135 17.86 -11.43 17.66
N PRO A 136 18.98 -11.91 18.26
CA PRO A 136 19.97 -12.72 17.55
C PRO A 136 19.36 -13.98 16.90
N LYS A 137 19.97 -14.45 15.82
CA LYS A 137 19.46 -15.60 15.03
C LYS A 137 19.20 -16.86 15.85
N PHE A 138 20.03 -17.14 16.86
CA PHE A 138 19.85 -18.31 17.72
C PHE A 138 18.61 -18.21 18.61
N VAL A 139 18.28 -16.99 19.09
CA VAL A 139 17.05 -16.72 19.86
C VAL A 139 15.84 -16.87 18.97
N ARG A 140 15.88 -16.36 17.73
CA ARG A 140 14.78 -16.54 16.73
C ARG A 140 14.52 -18.03 16.48
N ARG A 141 15.58 -18.84 16.33
CA ARG A 141 15.45 -20.29 16.15
C ARG A 141 14.76 -20.94 17.35
N TRP A 142 15.10 -20.50 18.55
CA TRP A 142 14.48 -20.98 19.78
C TRP A 142 13.01 -20.55 19.89
N LEU A 143 12.66 -19.28 19.58
CA LEU A 143 11.30 -18.78 19.56
C LEU A 143 10.41 -19.57 18.57
N ARG A 144 10.93 -19.91 17.40
CA ARG A 144 10.22 -20.77 16.45
C ARG A 144 9.90 -22.16 17.02
N LEU A 145 10.83 -22.75 17.76
CA LEU A 145 10.63 -24.05 18.40
C LEU A 145 9.55 -24.00 19.49
N MET A 146 9.33 -22.83 20.10
CA MET A 146 8.31 -22.61 21.12
C MET A 146 6.92 -22.38 20.52
N SER A 147 6.74 -22.45 19.20
CA SER A 147 5.46 -22.23 18.49
C SER A 147 4.76 -20.93 18.89
N LEU A 148 5.51 -19.91 19.28
CA LEU A 148 4.93 -18.60 19.56
C LEU A 148 4.41 -17.99 18.24
N PRO A 149 3.26 -17.31 18.24
CA PRO A 149 2.76 -16.62 17.07
C PRO A 149 3.78 -15.55 16.67
N TYR A 150 4.42 -15.74 15.54
CA TYR A 150 5.61 -15.01 15.17
C TYR A 150 5.67 -14.82 13.66
N SER A 151 5.66 -13.58 13.23
CA SER A 151 5.90 -13.20 11.84
C SER A 151 7.40 -12.93 11.69
N ASP A 152 8.07 -13.59 10.78
CA ASP A 152 9.48 -13.38 10.47
C ASP A 152 9.58 -12.93 9.00
N PHE A 153 9.09 -11.73 8.75
CA PHE A 153 9.25 -11.12 7.44
C PHE A 153 10.71 -10.78 7.19
N THR A 154 11.08 -10.90 5.94
CA THR A 154 12.39 -10.49 5.45
C THR A 154 12.28 -9.07 4.89
N PRO A 155 13.15 -8.13 5.29
CA PRO A 155 13.14 -6.79 4.71
C PRO A 155 13.55 -6.84 3.24
N GLY A 156 12.84 -6.10 2.41
CA GLY A 156 13.20 -5.89 1.02
C GLY A 156 14.47 -5.05 0.85
N PRO A 157 15.03 -4.96 -0.36
CA PRO A 157 16.17 -4.10 -0.65
C PRO A 157 15.92 -2.63 -0.29
N ALA A 158 16.95 -1.94 0.20
CA ALA A 158 16.84 -0.53 0.60
C ALA A 158 16.58 0.43 -0.58
N VAL A 159 16.92 0.02 -1.78
CA VAL A 159 16.67 0.77 -3.01
C VAL A 159 15.95 -0.15 -3.99
N GLN A 160 14.74 0.24 -4.36
CA GLN A 160 13.92 -0.51 -5.30
C GLN A 160 13.40 0.44 -6.39
N PRO A 161 13.21 -0.04 -7.62
CA PRO A 161 12.65 0.78 -8.68
C PRO A 161 11.18 1.13 -8.38
N PRO A 162 10.69 2.29 -8.85
CA PRO A 162 9.27 2.57 -8.81
C PRO A 162 8.47 1.49 -9.56
N LEU A 163 7.29 1.16 -9.05
CA LEU A 163 6.35 0.28 -9.73
C LEU A 163 5.80 0.96 -10.98
N LYS A 164 5.57 0.20 -12.04
CA LYS A 164 4.95 0.67 -13.27
C LYS A 164 3.51 0.18 -13.33
N ALA A 165 2.56 1.11 -13.44
CA ALA A 165 1.14 0.79 -13.59
C ALA A 165 0.40 1.95 -14.26
N ALA A 166 -0.47 1.66 -15.22
CA ALA A 166 -1.30 2.65 -15.93
C ALA A 166 -0.47 3.80 -16.54
N GLY A 167 0.73 3.51 -17.07
CA GLY A 167 1.64 4.50 -17.62
C GLY A 167 2.38 5.36 -16.58
N LEU A 168 2.13 5.13 -15.28
CA LEU A 168 2.75 5.86 -14.18
C LEU A 168 3.91 5.10 -13.56
N SER A 169 4.85 5.86 -13.01
CA SER A 169 5.91 5.37 -12.11
C SER A 169 5.52 5.69 -10.68
N LEU A 170 5.26 4.68 -9.87
CA LEU A 170 4.75 4.82 -8.51
C LEU A 170 5.82 4.48 -7.48
N ALA A 171 6.19 5.43 -6.63
CA ALA A 171 6.99 5.14 -5.45
C ALA A 171 6.10 4.48 -4.41
N ALA A 172 6.31 3.18 -4.18
CA ALA A 172 5.52 2.39 -3.26
C ALA A 172 6.07 2.47 -1.83
N GLY A 173 5.15 2.39 -0.87
CA GLY A 173 5.43 2.21 0.55
C GLY A 173 4.34 1.38 1.20
N VAL A 174 4.70 0.63 2.24
CA VAL A 174 3.77 -0.23 2.98
C VAL A 174 3.64 0.26 4.41
N CYS A 175 2.41 0.67 4.79
CA CYS A 175 2.02 0.99 6.16
C CYS A 175 3.02 1.95 6.84
N TYR A 176 3.68 1.50 7.89
CA TYR A 176 4.64 2.22 8.73
C TYR A 176 5.82 2.87 7.95
N GLU A 177 6.08 2.47 6.71
CA GLU A 177 7.13 3.09 5.89
C GLU A 177 6.89 4.58 5.61
N ASP A 178 5.66 5.04 5.74
CA ASP A 178 5.36 6.49 5.71
C ASP A 178 6.14 7.28 6.76
N ALA A 179 6.56 6.66 7.86
CA ALA A 179 7.41 7.31 8.86
C ALA A 179 8.84 7.59 8.36
N TYR A 180 9.26 6.94 7.27
CA TYR A 180 10.63 7.01 6.75
C TYR A 180 10.70 7.78 5.42
N GLY A 181 10.59 9.10 5.48
CA GLY A 181 10.62 9.96 4.29
C GLY A 181 11.87 9.78 3.42
N SER A 182 13.02 9.43 4.01
CA SER A 182 14.26 9.17 3.26
C SER A 182 14.16 7.96 2.31
N THR A 183 13.32 6.97 2.62
CA THR A 183 13.11 5.80 1.75
C THR A 183 12.33 6.20 0.50
N LEU A 184 11.23 6.92 0.67
CA LEU A 184 10.46 7.46 -0.44
C LEU A 184 11.28 8.44 -1.29
N ALA A 185 12.08 9.31 -0.66
CA ALA A 185 12.92 10.29 -1.34
C ALA A 185 13.87 9.66 -2.37
N ARG A 186 14.35 8.44 -2.15
CA ARG A 186 15.22 7.73 -3.09
C ARG A 186 14.52 7.36 -4.41
N ALA A 187 13.22 7.15 -4.38
CA ALA A 187 12.42 6.82 -5.56
C ALA A 187 11.93 8.07 -6.32
N LEU A 188 11.85 9.24 -5.65
CA LEU A 188 11.25 10.46 -6.18
C LEU A 188 11.78 10.95 -7.53
N PRO A 189 13.09 10.88 -7.84
CA PRO A 189 13.59 11.35 -9.15
C PRO A 189 12.96 10.62 -10.34
N ARG A 190 12.37 9.43 -10.11
CA ARG A 190 11.79 8.56 -11.13
C ARG A 190 10.32 8.25 -10.91
N ALA A 191 9.70 8.83 -9.89
CA ALA A 191 8.31 8.57 -9.54
C ALA A 191 7.41 9.76 -9.91
N ASP A 192 6.27 9.47 -10.52
CA ASP A 192 5.22 10.44 -10.86
C ASP A 192 4.31 10.69 -9.66
N ALA A 193 4.03 9.66 -8.89
CA ALA A 193 3.19 9.71 -7.68
C ALA A 193 3.68 8.72 -6.62
N LEU A 194 3.13 8.87 -5.41
CA LEU A 194 3.33 7.94 -4.30
C LEU A 194 2.12 7.02 -4.18
N VAL A 195 2.35 5.77 -3.78
CA VAL A 195 1.30 4.85 -3.37
C VAL A 195 1.66 4.26 -2.01
N ASN A 196 0.76 4.38 -1.04
CA ASN A 196 0.87 3.74 0.26
C ASN A 196 -0.29 2.76 0.43
N VAL A 197 0.04 1.50 0.67
CA VAL A 197 -0.94 0.47 1.04
C VAL A 197 -0.79 0.19 2.52
N THR A 198 -1.90 0.18 3.27
CA THR A 198 -1.85 0.05 4.73
C THR A 198 -3.00 -0.78 5.29
N ASN A 199 -2.77 -1.32 6.49
CA ASN A 199 -3.80 -1.99 7.27
C ASN A 199 -3.87 -1.34 8.65
N ASP A 200 -4.68 -0.29 8.78
CA ASP A 200 -4.85 0.46 10.03
C ASP A 200 -5.77 -0.27 11.04
N ALA A 201 -6.32 -1.45 10.70
CA ALA A 201 -7.18 -2.26 11.57
C ALA A 201 -6.50 -2.60 12.93
N TRP A 202 -5.16 -2.67 12.93
CA TRP A 202 -4.35 -2.82 14.14
C TRP A 202 -4.58 -1.72 15.19
N PHE A 203 -4.93 -0.52 14.75
CA PHE A 203 -5.14 0.64 15.63
C PHE A 203 -6.57 0.70 16.20
N GLY A 204 -7.49 -0.11 15.70
CA GLY A 204 -8.91 -0.08 16.08
C GLY A 204 -9.49 1.32 15.97
N HIS A 205 -10.30 1.72 16.93
CA HIS A 205 -10.93 3.05 16.97
C HIS A 205 -10.06 4.14 17.62
N SER A 206 -8.75 3.89 17.78
CA SER A 206 -7.85 4.88 18.39
C SER A 206 -7.52 6.04 17.45
N THR A 207 -6.91 7.09 18.00
CA THR A 207 -6.43 8.25 17.22
C THR A 207 -5.19 7.93 16.36
N ALA A 208 -4.53 6.78 16.58
CA ALA A 208 -3.29 6.42 15.90
C ALA A 208 -3.45 6.37 14.38
N ARG A 209 -4.59 5.92 13.84
CA ARG A 209 -4.86 5.95 12.39
C ARG A 209 -4.90 7.36 11.81
N TYR A 210 -5.39 8.35 12.56
CA TYR A 210 -5.38 9.74 12.11
C TYR A 210 -3.97 10.33 12.17
N GLN A 211 -3.17 9.96 13.16
CA GLN A 211 -1.76 10.33 13.24
C GLN A 211 -0.98 9.72 12.06
N HIS A 212 -1.22 8.44 11.77
CA HIS A 212 -0.63 7.77 10.60
C HIS A 212 -1.05 8.45 9.29
N PHE A 213 -2.31 8.85 9.17
CA PHE A 213 -2.78 9.63 8.03
C PHE A 213 -2.09 11.00 7.91
N GLN A 214 -1.82 11.70 9.03
CA GLN A 214 -1.05 12.95 9.00
C GLN A 214 0.39 12.74 8.53
N ILE A 215 1.02 11.61 8.91
CA ILE A 215 2.34 11.24 8.41
C ILE A 215 2.30 11.08 6.88
N ALA A 216 1.32 10.38 6.34
CA ALA A 216 1.13 10.24 4.89
C ALA A 216 0.97 11.59 4.18
N ARG A 217 0.21 12.54 4.78
CA ARG A 217 0.08 13.91 4.26
C ARG A 217 1.43 14.64 4.20
N MET A 218 2.25 14.49 5.24
CA MET A 218 3.61 15.05 5.25
C MET A 218 4.48 14.48 4.14
N ARG A 219 4.34 13.16 3.84
CA ARG A 219 5.07 12.54 2.71
C ARG A 219 4.69 13.16 1.37
N ALA A 220 3.40 13.42 1.15
CA ALA A 220 2.95 14.09 -0.08
C ALA A 220 3.55 15.50 -0.22
N ILE A 221 3.58 16.28 0.88
CA ILE A 221 4.18 17.63 0.92
C ILE A 221 5.68 17.57 0.63
N GLU A 222 6.41 16.73 1.35
CA GLU A 222 7.86 16.61 1.21
C GLU A 222 8.27 16.14 -0.20
N ALA A 223 7.48 15.25 -0.76
CA ALA A 223 7.70 14.72 -2.11
C ALA A 223 7.28 15.71 -3.20
N GLY A 224 6.38 16.65 -2.90
CA GLY A 224 5.71 17.46 -3.91
C GLY A 224 4.97 16.63 -4.95
N ARG A 225 4.35 15.51 -4.53
CA ARG A 225 3.67 14.53 -5.38
C ARG A 225 2.32 14.14 -4.78
N PHE A 226 1.41 13.74 -5.66
CA PHE A 226 0.18 13.08 -5.20
C PHE A 226 0.53 11.77 -4.49
N LEU A 227 -0.22 11.47 -3.42
CA LEU A 227 -0.15 10.22 -2.71
C LEU A 227 -1.53 9.54 -2.72
N VAL A 228 -1.55 8.32 -3.25
CA VAL A 228 -2.70 7.42 -3.20
C VAL A 228 -2.53 6.52 -1.99
N ARG A 229 -3.40 6.67 -0.99
CA ARG A 229 -3.39 5.86 0.23
C ARG A 229 -4.56 4.89 0.23
N ALA A 230 -4.27 3.61 0.12
CA ALA A 230 -5.25 2.53 0.24
C ALA A 230 -5.16 1.89 1.63
N ALA A 231 -6.17 2.08 2.46
CA ALA A 231 -6.28 1.49 3.79
C ALA A 231 -7.37 0.41 3.80
N ASN A 232 -7.18 -0.65 4.61
CA ASN A 232 -8.20 -1.70 4.75
C ASN A 232 -9.49 -1.17 5.41
N ASP A 233 -9.38 -0.49 6.55
CA ASP A 233 -10.53 0.06 7.31
C ASP A 233 -10.25 1.45 7.90
N GLY A 234 -9.03 1.95 7.76
CA GLY A 234 -8.60 3.26 8.19
C GLY A 234 -8.98 4.37 7.21
N VAL A 235 -8.08 5.34 7.03
CA VAL A 235 -8.32 6.47 6.14
C VAL A 235 -7.75 6.18 4.75
N SER A 236 -8.59 5.69 3.84
CA SER A 236 -8.28 5.68 2.40
C SER A 236 -8.52 7.05 1.80
N ALA A 237 -7.53 7.59 1.09
CA ALA A 237 -7.62 8.93 0.55
C ALA A 237 -6.66 9.17 -0.61
N VAL A 238 -6.95 10.23 -1.35
CA VAL A 238 -6.06 10.88 -2.29
C VAL A 238 -5.56 12.16 -1.66
N ILE A 239 -4.27 12.32 -1.60
CA ILE A 239 -3.61 13.46 -0.98
C ILE A 239 -2.82 14.19 -2.07
N GLY A 240 -3.08 15.48 -2.21
CA GLY A 240 -2.37 16.32 -3.16
C GLY A 240 -0.98 16.75 -2.67
N PRO A 241 -0.16 17.31 -3.56
CA PRO A 241 1.24 17.64 -3.28
C PRO A 241 1.44 18.73 -2.23
N ARG A 242 0.39 19.43 -1.82
CA ARG A 242 0.39 20.40 -0.72
C ARG A 242 -0.22 19.85 0.57
N GLY A 243 -0.49 18.52 0.61
CA GLY A 243 -1.10 17.83 1.74
C GLY A 243 -2.62 18.00 1.84
N GLU A 244 -3.26 18.60 0.83
CA GLU A 244 -4.71 18.69 0.74
C GLU A 244 -5.33 17.31 0.51
N VAL A 245 -6.47 17.06 1.15
CA VAL A 245 -7.24 15.84 0.95
C VAL A 245 -8.18 16.05 -0.23
N VAL A 246 -7.83 15.47 -1.38
CA VAL A 246 -8.60 15.62 -2.64
C VAL A 246 -9.85 14.75 -2.60
N ALA A 247 -9.73 13.52 -2.11
CA ALA A 247 -10.83 12.58 -1.94
C ALA A 247 -10.56 11.67 -0.75
N ARG A 248 -11.63 11.22 -0.09
CA ARG A 248 -11.55 10.33 1.08
C ARG A 248 -12.72 9.37 1.11
N ALA A 249 -12.44 8.09 1.40
CA ALA A 249 -13.48 7.09 1.63
C ALA A 249 -14.10 7.21 3.02
N PRO A 250 -15.35 6.79 3.20
CA PRO A 250 -15.91 6.60 4.53
C PRO A 250 -15.15 5.48 5.27
N GLU A 251 -14.88 5.69 6.55
CA GLU A 251 -14.17 4.72 7.38
C GLU A 251 -15.06 3.50 7.68
N TYR A 252 -14.44 2.34 7.93
CA TYR A 252 -15.13 1.08 8.31
C TYR A 252 -16.23 0.61 7.34
N THR A 253 -16.15 1.02 6.10
CA THR A 253 -17.15 0.68 5.08
C THR A 253 -16.44 0.06 3.88
N ALA A 254 -16.91 -1.12 3.45
CA ALA A 254 -16.43 -1.70 2.19
C ALA A 254 -16.91 -0.83 1.02
N THR A 255 -15.97 -0.28 0.25
CA THR A 255 -16.30 0.72 -0.78
C THR A 255 -15.22 0.84 -1.84
N VAL A 256 -15.59 1.45 -2.96
CA VAL A 256 -14.71 1.90 -4.03
C VAL A 256 -14.67 3.42 -4.03
N LEU A 257 -13.53 4.01 -3.67
CA LEU A 257 -13.31 5.45 -3.80
C LEU A 257 -12.76 5.74 -5.20
N ARG A 258 -13.48 6.52 -6.00
CA ARG A 258 -13.06 7.00 -7.31
C ARG A 258 -12.53 8.43 -7.22
N ALA A 259 -11.43 8.72 -7.91
CA ALA A 259 -10.84 10.06 -7.96
C ALA A 259 -10.09 10.32 -9.28
#